data_6fdd80e5f6cc9a5fc0639d5d7824abc4
#
_entry.id   6fdd80e5f6cc9a5fc0639d5d7824abc4
#
_cell.length_a   1.000
_cell.length_b   1.000
_cell.length_c   1.000
_cell.angle_alpha   90.00
_cell.angle_beta   90.00
_cell.angle_gamma   90.00
#
_symmetry.space_group_name_H-M   'P 1'
#
loop_
_entity.id
_entity.type
_entity.pdbx_description
1 polymer ?
#
loop_
_entity_poly.entity_id
_entity_poly.type
_entity_poly.pdbx_seq_one_letter_code
_entity_poly.pdbx_strand_id
1 'polypeptide(L)'
;MPPKNPENICQIFREKDDWYQATLSSARRWGVPIAVQMAIINQESSFVADAQPPRPLILGFIPWFRASSAYGYPQAKDETWADYQQKAGNGWADREDFADSCDFVAWYCATSNRKLGIPTSDTTNLYLTYHEGLGGYQRNSFLSKQWLMNTAQKVHQRALRYDAQQASCRQELEQKN
;
A
#
# COMPACT_ATOMS: atom_id res chain seq x y z
N MET A 1 10.46 -6.53 11.61
CA MET A 1 11.03 -7.38 10.54
C MET A 1 9.94 -7.76 9.56
N PRO A 2 10.19 -7.80 8.25
CA PRO A 2 9.23 -8.25 7.24
C PRO A 2 8.85 -9.73 7.43
N PRO A 3 7.68 -10.16 6.89
CA PRO A 3 7.26 -11.56 6.93
C PRO A 3 8.25 -12.48 6.20
N LYS A 4 8.41 -13.70 6.68
CA LYS A 4 9.31 -14.70 6.06
C LYS A 4 8.87 -15.11 4.65
N ASN A 5 7.55 -15.16 4.43
CA ASN A 5 6.98 -15.48 3.11
C ASN A 5 5.98 -14.39 2.69
N PRO A 6 6.44 -13.31 2.05
CA PRO A 6 5.58 -12.18 1.65
C PRO A 6 4.61 -12.53 0.51
N GLU A 7 4.73 -13.67 -0.14
CA GLU A 7 3.81 -14.09 -1.20
C GLU A 7 2.63 -14.94 -0.71
N ASN A 8 2.54 -15.22 0.60
CA ASN A 8 1.44 -15.99 1.18
C ASN A 8 0.77 -15.22 2.33
N ILE A 9 -0.41 -14.65 2.05
CA ILE A 9 -1.14 -13.80 2.99
C ILE A 9 -1.55 -14.54 4.28
N CYS A 10 -1.89 -15.83 4.21
CA CYS A 10 -2.22 -16.62 5.38
C CYS A 10 -1.02 -16.80 6.31
N GLN A 11 0.17 -17.02 5.72
CA GLN A 11 1.40 -17.13 6.52
C GLN A 11 1.79 -15.78 7.11
N ILE A 12 1.60 -14.68 6.36
CA ILE A 12 1.80 -13.33 6.89
C ILE A 12 0.96 -13.11 8.14
N PHE A 13 -0.34 -13.37 8.07
CA PHE A 13 -1.27 -13.15 9.19
C PHE A 13 -1.08 -14.12 10.36
N ARG A 14 -0.49 -15.30 10.14
CA ARG A 14 -0.09 -16.20 11.23
C ARG A 14 1.18 -15.75 11.93
N GLU A 15 2.09 -15.10 11.20
CA GLU A 15 3.36 -14.57 11.73
C GLU A 15 3.17 -13.21 12.40
N LYS A 16 2.20 -12.41 11.91
CA LYS A 16 1.89 -11.06 12.36
C LYS A 16 0.45 -11.02 12.87
N ASP A 17 0.25 -11.36 14.11
CA ASP A 17 -1.08 -11.60 14.69
C ASP A 17 -2.02 -10.40 14.62
N ASP A 18 -1.49 -9.17 14.72
CA ASP A 18 -2.23 -7.90 14.67
C ASP A 18 -2.56 -7.42 13.24
N TRP A 19 -1.84 -7.92 12.23
CA TRP A 19 -1.97 -7.40 10.86
C TRP A 19 -3.31 -7.74 10.20
N TYR A 20 -3.88 -8.88 10.53
CA TYR A 20 -5.22 -9.23 10.02
C TYR A 20 -6.27 -8.25 10.51
N GLN A 21 -6.28 -7.93 11.80
CA GLN A 21 -7.24 -6.97 12.37
C GLN A 21 -7.01 -5.55 11.88
N ALA A 22 -5.76 -5.12 11.74
CA ALA A 22 -5.41 -3.83 11.16
C ALA A 22 -6.00 -3.67 9.75
N THR A 23 -5.75 -4.64 8.86
CA THR A 23 -6.26 -4.62 7.48
C THR A 23 -7.78 -4.77 7.41
N LEU A 24 -8.38 -5.58 8.28
CA LEU A 24 -9.83 -5.75 8.35
C LEU A 24 -10.54 -4.46 8.81
N SER A 25 -9.97 -3.79 9.81
CA SER A 25 -10.46 -2.49 10.30
C SER A 25 -10.47 -1.44 9.19
N SER A 26 -9.35 -1.30 8.47
CA SER A 26 -9.23 -0.40 7.34
C SER A 26 -10.19 -0.75 6.19
N ALA A 27 -10.35 -2.06 5.90
CA ALA A 27 -11.28 -2.53 4.89
C ALA A 27 -12.73 -2.17 5.22
N ARG A 28 -13.13 -2.31 6.49
CA ARG A 28 -14.46 -1.93 6.98
C ARG A 28 -14.68 -0.42 6.93
N ARG A 29 -13.67 0.35 7.30
CA ARG A 29 -13.74 1.81 7.32
C ARG A 29 -13.85 2.43 5.93
N TRP A 30 -13.08 1.94 4.97
CA TRP A 30 -12.88 2.56 3.67
C TRP A 30 -13.49 1.79 2.48
N GLY A 31 -13.95 0.57 2.69
CA GLY A 31 -14.52 -0.28 1.63
C GLY A 31 -13.47 -0.80 0.63
N VAL A 32 -12.22 -0.94 1.05
CA VAL A 32 -11.11 -1.42 0.20
C VAL A 32 -10.70 -2.83 0.65
N PRO A 33 -10.68 -3.83 -0.26
CA PRO A 33 -10.35 -5.21 0.10
C PRO A 33 -8.98 -5.35 0.76
N ILE A 34 -8.87 -6.26 1.73
CA ILE A 34 -7.62 -6.58 2.44
C ILE A 34 -6.51 -6.95 1.45
N ALA A 35 -6.81 -7.77 0.45
CA ALA A 35 -5.86 -8.22 -0.55
C ALA A 35 -5.25 -7.05 -1.35
N VAL A 36 -6.04 -6.01 -1.65
CA VAL A 36 -5.59 -4.79 -2.33
C VAL A 36 -4.60 -4.01 -1.46
N GLN A 37 -4.95 -3.78 -0.19
CA GLN A 37 -4.08 -3.09 0.77
C GLN A 37 -2.74 -3.78 0.90
N MET A 38 -2.76 -5.10 1.15
CA MET A 38 -1.57 -5.92 1.32
C MET A 38 -0.69 -5.98 0.06
N ALA A 39 -1.30 -6.04 -1.14
CA ALA A 39 -0.55 -6.07 -2.39
C ALA A 39 0.18 -4.74 -2.66
N ILE A 40 -0.45 -3.61 -2.34
CA ILE A 40 0.16 -2.28 -2.47
C ILE A 40 1.32 -2.15 -1.47
N ILE A 41 1.11 -2.44 -0.19
CA ILE A 41 2.17 -2.34 0.84
C ILE A 41 3.36 -3.25 0.51
N ASN A 42 3.10 -4.48 0.05
CA ASN A 42 4.17 -5.37 -0.38
C ASN A 42 4.99 -4.74 -1.52
N GLN A 43 4.33 -4.15 -2.51
CA GLN A 43 5.02 -3.50 -3.63
C GLN A 43 5.83 -2.29 -3.19
N GLU A 44 5.33 -1.49 -2.26
CA GLU A 44 5.96 -0.24 -1.84
C GLU A 44 7.20 -0.47 -0.96
N SER A 45 7.09 -1.37 0.02
CA SER A 45 8.12 -1.53 1.05
C SER A 45 8.59 -2.96 1.26
N SER A 46 7.98 -3.95 0.59
CA SER A 46 8.17 -5.38 0.93
C SER A 46 7.93 -5.65 2.43
N PHE A 47 6.99 -4.92 3.03
CA PHE A 47 6.67 -4.96 4.46
C PHE A 47 7.84 -4.55 5.39
N VAL A 48 8.73 -3.69 4.93
CA VAL A 48 9.79 -3.08 5.74
C VAL A 48 9.25 -1.78 6.34
N ALA A 49 9.25 -1.68 7.69
CA ALA A 49 8.63 -0.57 8.42
C ALA A 49 9.29 0.79 8.13
N ASP A 50 10.60 0.81 8.08
CA ASP A 50 11.43 2.00 7.88
C ASP A 50 11.98 2.12 6.44
N ALA A 51 11.27 1.51 5.47
CA ALA A 51 11.68 1.52 4.08
C ALA A 51 11.84 2.96 3.55
N GLN A 52 12.92 3.18 2.82
CA GLN A 52 13.24 4.47 2.22
C GLN A 52 13.78 4.27 0.81
N PRO A 53 13.47 5.18 -0.14
CA PRO A 53 14.11 5.17 -1.44
C PRO A 53 15.64 5.25 -1.31
N PRO A 54 16.39 4.59 -2.19
CA PRO A 54 17.84 4.67 -2.16
C PRO A 54 18.30 6.13 -2.37
N ARG A 55 19.39 6.51 -1.69
CA ARG A 55 20.03 7.81 -1.94
C ARG A 55 20.82 7.71 -3.26
N PRO A 56 20.60 8.61 -4.22
CA PRO A 56 21.47 8.68 -5.37
C PRO A 56 22.90 9.00 -4.91
N LEU A 57 23.88 8.39 -5.56
CA LEU A 57 25.29 8.66 -5.29
C LEU A 57 25.81 9.65 -6.34
N ILE A 58 26.43 10.75 -5.89
CA ILE A 58 27.24 11.62 -6.76
C ILE A 58 28.64 11.04 -6.87
N LEU A 59 29.18 11.01 -8.08
CA LEU A 59 30.50 10.42 -8.40
C LEU A 59 30.63 8.94 -7.97
N GLY A 60 29.49 8.24 -7.81
CA GLY A 60 29.47 6.83 -7.44
C GLY A 60 29.72 6.51 -5.96
N PHE A 61 30.07 7.51 -5.11
CA PHE A 61 30.40 7.27 -3.70
C PHE A 61 29.92 8.32 -2.71
N ILE A 62 29.46 9.51 -3.14
CA ILE A 62 28.98 10.56 -2.23
C ILE A 62 27.45 10.48 -2.15
N PRO A 63 26.83 10.14 -0.98
CA PRO A 63 25.38 10.18 -0.81
C PRO A 63 24.84 11.59 -1.03
N TRP A 64 23.85 11.73 -1.94
CA TRP A 64 23.16 12.98 -2.20
C TRP A 64 21.80 13.04 -1.50
N PHE A 65 21.11 14.17 -1.62
CA PHE A 65 19.76 14.31 -1.08
C PHE A 65 18.81 13.31 -1.75
N ARG A 66 17.86 12.75 -0.98
CA ARG A 66 16.82 11.90 -1.54
C ARG A 66 15.91 12.72 -2.43
N ALA A 67 15.63 12.20 -3.62
CA ALA A 67 14.72 12.83 -4.57
C ALA A 67 13.23 12.75 -4.15
N SER A 68 12.91 11.97 -3.11
CA SER A 68 11.55 11.74 -2.63
C SER A 68 11.52 11.66 -1.11
N SER A 69 10.47 12.21 -0.50
CA SER A 69 10.14 12.07 0.92
C SER A 69 9.35 10.79 1.24
N ALA A 70 9.21 9.87 0.28
CA ALA A 70 8.54 8.59 0.48
C ALA A 70 9.18 7.81 1.64
N TYR A 71 8.34 7.28 2.56
CA TYR A 71 8.82 6.65 3.78
C TYR A 71 7.87 5.60 4.31
N GLY A 72 8.43 4.61 5.01
CA GLY A 72 7.70 3.63 5.80
C GLY A 72 7.02 2.53 4.97
N TYR A 73 6.13 1.80 5.59
CA TYR A 73 5.35 0.76 4.94
C TYR A 73 4.62 1.25 3.67
N PRO A 74 3.95 2.42 3.68
CA PRO A 74 3.14 2.86 2.55
C PRO A 74 3.95 3.63 1.51
N GLN A 75 5.22 3.94 1.74
CA GLN A 75 6.04 4.83 0.90
C GLN A 75 5.34 6.16 0.59
N ALA A 76 4.52 6.64 1.55
CA ALA A 76 3.81 7.91 1.44
C ALA A 76 4.77 9.08 1.50
N LYS A 77 4.57 10.06 0.60
CA LYS A 77 5.25 11.35 0.65
C LYS A 77 4.70 12.20 1.80
N ASP A 78 5.53 13.11 2.33
CA ASP A 78 5.16 13.96 3.48
C ASP A 78 3.86 14.73 3.25
N GLU A 79 3.67 15.34 2.08
CA GLU A 79 2.46 16.09 1.74
C GLU A 79 1.21 15.21 1.73
N THR A 80 1.30 14.02 1.13
CA THR A 80 0.16 13.09 1.05
C THR A 80 -0.16 12.50 2.42
N TRP A 81 0.85 12.25 3.24
CA TRP A 81 0.67 11.79 4.60
C TRP A 81 0.01 12.84 5.50
N ALA A 82 0.46 14.10 5.41
CA ALA A 82 -0.17 15.22 6.13
C ALA A 82 -1.63 15.42 5.73
N ASP A 83 -1.94 15.28 4.45
CA ASP A 83 -3.30 15.34 3.92
C ASP A 83 -4.20 14.23 4.50
N TYR A 84 -3.67 13.02 4.62
CA TYR A 84 -4.34 11.90 5.28
C TYR A 84 -4.57 12.17 6.75
N GLN A 85 -3.55 12.59 7.50
CA GLN A 85 -3.68 12.89 8.93
C GLN A 85 -4.78 13.92 9.18
N GLN A 86 -4.85 14.95 8.36
CA GLN A 86 -5.87 16.00 8.47
C GLN A 86 -7.27 15.49 8.07
N LYS A 87 -7.39 14.80 6.94
CA LYS A 87 -8.70 14.43 6.34
C LYS A 87 -9.29 13.16 6.93
N ALA A 88 -8.46 12.22 7.36
CA ALA A 88 -8.90 10.99 8.02
C ALA A 88 -9.06 11.15 9.55
N GLY A 89 -8.55 12.26 10.12
CA GLY A 89 -8.66 12.56 11.55
C GLY A 89 -7.69 11.77 12.43
N ASN A 90 -6.54 11.30 11.87
CA ASN A 90 -5.51 10.59 12.62
C ASN A 90 -4.20 11.38 12.65
N GLY A 91 -4.17 12.47 13.43
CA GLY A 91 -3.01 13.37 13.53
C GLY A 91 -1.75 12.75 14.17
N TRP A 92 -1.88 11.59 14.79
CA TRP A 92 -0.78 10.85 15.44
C TRP A 92 -0.32 9.63 14.64
N ALA A 93 -0.86 9.44 13.44
CA ALA A 93 -0.51 8.31 12.58
C ALA A 93 0.98 8.28 12.26
N ASP A 94 1.56 7.07 12.25
CA ASP A 94 2.97 6.81 11.99
C ASP A 94 3.12 5.90 10.76
N ARG A 95 4.01 6.27 9.83
CA ARG A 95 4.30 5.49 8.61
C ARG A 95 5.06 4.18 8.88
N GLU A 96 5.64 4.03 10.06
CA GLU A 96 6.25 2.79 10.55
C GLU A 96 5.26 1.88 11.28
N ASP A 97 4.09 2.40 11.65
CA ASP A 97 2.99 1.59 12.18
C ASP A 97 2.22 0.93 11.05
N PHE A 98 2.01 -0.38 11.15
CA PHE A 98 1.36 -1.15 10.09
C PHE A 98 -0.14 -0.84 9.99
N ALA A 99 -0.83 -0.65 11.11
CA ALA A 99 -2.27 -0.35 11.10
C ALA A 99 -2.55 1.03 10.50
N ASP A 100 -1.76 2.04 10.87
CA ASP A 100 -1.84 3.39 10.30
C ASP A 100 -1.53 3.37 8.80
N SER A 101 -0.57 2.58 8.39
CA SER A 101 -0.19 2.42 6.97
C SER A 101 -1.28 1.72 6.15
N CYS A 102 -1.95 0.71 6.71
CA CYS A 102 -3.11 0.08 6.08
C CYS A 102 -4.28 1.06 5.94
N ASP A 103 -4.56 1.82 6.99
CA ASP A 103 -5.63 2.83 6.97
C ASP A 103 -5.34 3.93 5.93
N PHE A 104 -4.09 4.38 5.83
CA PHE A 104 -3.66 5.32 4.79
C PHE A 104 -3.85 4.76 3.37
N VAL A 105 -3.37 3.55 3.09
CA VAL A 105 -3.51 2.92 1.76
C VAL A 105 -4.99 2.78 1.39
N ALA A 106 -5.80 2.30 2.33
CA ALA A 106 -7.24 2.16 2.11
C ALA A 106 -7.95 3.52 1.92
N TRP A 107 -7.59 4.53 2.71
CA TRP A 107 -8.08 5.91 2.53
C TRP A 107 -7.74 6.47 1.14
N TYR A 108 -6.50 6.25 0.67
CA TYR A 108 -6.06 6.74 -0.64
C TYR A 108 -6.82 6.05 -1.78
N CYS A 109 -6.99 4.71 -1.70
CA CYS A 109 -7.78 3.94 -2.66
C CYS A 109 -9.25 4.37 -2.67
N ALA A 110 -9.85 4.58 -1.50
CA ALA A 110 -11.22 5.08 -1.38
C ALA A 110 -11.36 6.52 -1.94
N THR A 111 -10.33 7.34 -1.78
CA THR A 111 -10.28 8.69 -2.36
C THR A 111 -10.19 8.63 -3.89
N SER A 112 -9.40 7.69 -4.43
CA SER A 112 -9.33 7.43 -5.87
C SER A 112 -10.68 6.97 -6.43
N ASN A 113 -11.37 6.09 -5.70
CA ASN A 113 -12.74 5.68 -6.06
C ASN A 113 -13.71 6.87 -6.12
N ARG A 114 -13.75 7.67 -5.06
CA ARG A 114 -14.68 8.83 -4.98
C ARG A 114 -14.40 9.90 -6.03
N LYS A 115 -13.12 10.18 -6.32
CA LYS A 115 -12.73 11.28 -7.22
C LYS A 115 -12.64 10.88 -8.68
N LEU A 116 -12.30 9.64 -8.96
CA LEU A 116 -12.00 9.15 -10.31
C LEU A 116 -12.91 8.01 -10.76
N GLY A 117 -13.80 7.52 -9.89
CA GLY A 117 -14.71 6.41 -10.21
C GLY A 117 -14.03 5.04 -10.35
N ILE A 118 -12.77 4.90 -9.89
CA ILE A 118 -12.04 3.63 -9.97
C ILE A 118 -12.60 2.66 -8.93
N PRO A 119 -13.08 1.47 -9.33
CA PRO A 119 -13.56 0.46 -8.37
C PRO A 119 -12.49 0.08 -7.36
N THR A 120 -12.86 -0.12 -6.08
CA THR A 120 -11.91 -0.52 -5.02
C THR A 120 -11.31 -1.92 -5.21
N SER A 121 -11.84 -2.70 -6.16
CA SER A 121 -11.29 -3.98 -6.62
C SER A 121 -10.34 -3.86 -7.82
N ASP A 122 -10.29 -2.71 -8.48
CA ASP A 122 -9.39 -2.47 -9.62
C ASP A 122 -7.99 -2.07 -9.15
N THR A 123 -7.25 -3.05 -8.68
CA THR A 123 -5.91 -2.84 -8.11
C THR A 123 -4.93 -2.23 -9.12
N THR A 124 -5.08 -2.54 -10.41
CA THR A 124 -4.21 -1.96 -11.46
C THR A 124 -4.32 -0.44 -11.48
N ASN A 125 -5.53 0.09 -11.65
CA ASN A 125 -5.75 1.53 -11.72
C ASN A 125 -5.56 2.21 -10.36
N LEU A 126 -5.89 1.55 -9.25
CA LEU A 126 -5.61 2.05 -7.90
C LEU A 126 -4.10 2.21 -7.68
N TYR A 127 -3.28 1.26 -8.10
CA TYR A 127 -1.83 1.37 -7.97
C TYR A 127 -1.25 2.46 -8.88
N LEU A 128 -1.77 2.63 -10.10
CA LEU A 128 -1.37 3.73 -10.97
C LEU A 128 -1.66 5.10 -10.34
N THR A 129 -2.83 5.28 -9.71
CA THR A 129 -3.14 6.52 -8.97
C THR A 129 -2.26 6.69 -7.73
N TYR A 130 -1.96 5.61 -7.05
CA TYR A 130 -1.10 5.61 -5.87
C TYR A 130 0.30 6.14 -6.21
N HIS A 131 0.86 5.67 -7.31
CA HIS A 131 2.21 6.06 -7.76
C HIS A 131 2.25 7.46 -8.39
N GLU A 132 1.30 7.76 -9.30
CA GLU A 132 1.31 9.02 -10.09
C GLU A 132 0.65 10.19 -9.36
N GLY A 133 -0.11 9.91 -8.30
CA GLY A 133 -1.06 10.84 -7.72
C GLY A 133 -2.33 10.98 -8.56
N LEU A 134 -3.40 11.49 -7.96
CA LEU A 134 -4.70 11.66 -8.63
C LEU A 134 -4.58 12.53 -9.89
N GLY A 135 -3.86 13.65 -9.81
CA GLY A 135 -3.66 14.57 -10.94
C GLY A 135 -2.81 13.96 -12.05
N GLY A 136 -1.77 13.20 -11.70
CA GLY A 136 -0.94 12.49 -12.67
C GLY A 136 -1.75 11.43 -13.43
N TYR A 137 -2.55 10.66 -12.72
CA TYR A 137 -3.44 9.67 -13.31
C TYR A 137 -4.44 10.32 -14.27
N GLN A 138 -5.10 11.42 -13.88
CA GLN A 138 -6.03 12.16 -14.76
C GLN A 138 -5.39 12.67 -16.04
N ARG A 139 -4.11 13.05 -15.99
CA ARG A 139 -3.33 13.47 -17.17
C ARG A 139 -2.74 12.29 -17.94
N ASN A 140 -3.02 11.06 -17.55
CA ASN A 140 -2.49 9.84 -18.14
C ASN A 140 -0.95 9.79 -18.17
N SER A 141 -0.28 10.36 -17.15
CA SER A 141 1.19 10.43 -17.07
C SER A 141 1.87 9.04 -17.03
N PHE A 142 1.13 8.02 -16.62
CA PHE A 142 1.59 6.63 -16.60
C PHE A 142 1.75 6.00 -17.98
N LEU A 143 1.08 6.52 -19.04
CA LEU A 143 1.14 5.92 -20.38
C LEU A 143 2.56 5.95 -20.98
N SER A 144 3.38 6.91 -20.60
CA SER A 144 4.80 6.97 -21.00
C SER A 144 5.72 6.06 -20.19
N LYS A 145 5.18 5.35 -19.17
CA LYS A 145 5.94 4.55 -18.18
C LYS A 145 5.54 3.08 -18.28
N GLN A 146 5.99 2.39 -19.32
CA GLN A 146 5.67 0.96 -19.51
C GLN A 146 6.04 0.10 -18.28
N TRP A 147 7.16 0.44 -17.62
CA TRP A 147 7.58 -0.24 -16.40
C TRP A 147 6.53 -0.11 -15.27
N LEU A 148 5.89 1.07 -15.15
CA LEU A 148 4.87 1.31 -14.13
C LEU A 148 3.58 0.53 -14.44
N MET A 149 3.16 0.49 -15.70
CA MET A 149 2.01 -0.32 -16.12
C MET A 149 2.25 -1.82 -15.86
N ASN A 150 3.45 -2.31 -16.16
CA ASN A 150 3.84 -3.69 -15.85
C ASN A 150 3.85 -3.96 -14.33
N THR A 151 4.32 -3.00 -13.54
CA THR A 151 4.30 -3.08 -12.08
C THR A 151 2.87 -3.12 -11.54
N ALA A 152 2.00 -2.23 -12.03
CA ALA A 152 0.59 -2.20 -11.63
C ALA A 152 -0.12 -3.54 -11.91
N GLN A 153 0.18 -4.17 -13.04
CA GLN A 153 -0.34 -5.51 -13.35
C GLN A 153 0.19 -6.57 -12.38
N LYS A 154 1.46 -6.52 -11.99
CA LYS A 154 2.04 -7.45 -10.98
C LYS A 154 1.36 -7.26 -9.61
N VAL A 155 1.09 -6.02 -9.21
CA VAL A 155 0.36 -5.72 -7.96
C VAL A 155 -1.06 -6.29 -8.03
N HIS A 156 -1.74 -6.14 -9.15
CA HIS A 156 -3.07 -6.73 -9.35
C HIS A 156 -3.04 -8.27 -9.25
N GLN A 157 -2.10 -8.92 -9.92
CA GLN A 157 -1.95 -10.38 -9.83
C GLN A 157 -1.63 -10.85 -8.39
N ARG A 158 -0.85 -10.07 -7.65
CA ARG A 158 -0.61 -10.34 -6.22
C ARG A 158 -1.89 -10.19 -5.40
N ALA A 159 -2.68 -9.15 -5.64
CA ALA A 159 -3.97 -8.98 -4.97
C ALA A 159 -4.92 -10.15 -5.23
N LEU A 160 -5.02 -10.63 -6.46
CA LEU A 160 -5.82 -11.81 -6.80
C LEU A 160 -5.35 -13.08 -6.06
N ARG A 161 -4.02 -13.31 -5.99
CA ARG A 161 -3.46 -14.44 -5.23
C ARG A 161 -3.76 -14.32 -3.74
N TYR A 162 -3.60 -13.14 -3.16
CA TYR A 162 -3.90 -12.90 -1.76
C TYR A 162 -5.37 -13.11 -1.43
N ASP A 163 -6.28 -12.67 -2.29
CA ASP A 163 -7.72 -12.88 -2.11
C ASP A 163 -8.07 -14.37 -2.13
N ALA A 164 -7.55 -15.12 -3.11
CA ALA A 164 -7.75 -16.56 -3.21
C ALA A 164 -7.17 -17.33 -2.00
N GLN A 165 -5.98 -16.94 -1.54
CA GLN A 165 -5.36 -17.54 -0.35
C GLN A 165 -6.15 -17.21 0.93
N GLN A 166 -6.57 -15.94 1.09
CA GLN A 166 -7.33 -15.50 2.26
C GLN A 166 -8.64 -16.28 2.41
N ALA A 167 -9.31 -16.62 1.31
CA ALA A 167 -10.52 -17.43 1.35
C ALA A 167 -10.29 -18.78 2.07
N SER A 168 -9.10 -19.36 1.96
CA SER A 168 -8.76 -20.65 2.59
C SER A 168 -8.46 -20.58 4.09
N CYS A 169 -8.02 -19.41 4.61
CA CYS A 169 -7.65 -19.26 6.02
C CYS A 169 -8.55 -18.29 6.79
N ARG A 170 -9.56 -17.71 6.16
CA ARG A 170 -10.46 -16.71 6.78
C ARG A 170 -11.07 -17.19 8.08
N GLN A 171 -11.65 -18.38 8.08
CA GLN A 171 -12.30 -18.94 9.26
C GLN A 171 -11.34 -19.11 10.45
N GLU A 172 -10.11 -19.55 10.18
CA GLU A 172 -9.05 -19.64 11.19
C GLU A 172 -8.69 -18.27 11.78
N LEU A 173 -8.52 -17.27 10.90
CA LEU A 173 -8.15 -15.91 11.29
C LEU A 173 -9.25 -15.20 12.09
N GLU A 174 -10.52 -15.46 11.77
CA GLU A 174 -11.67 -14.90 12.50
C GLU A 174 -11.88 -15.55 13.88
N GLN A 175 -11.44 -16.80 14.08
CA GLN A 175 -11.56 -17.50 15.36
C GLN A 175 -10.45 -17.15 16.36
N LYS A 176 -9.31 -16.67 15.89
CA LYS A 176 -8.17 -16.27 16.74
C LYS A 176 -8.31 -14.87 17.35
N ASN A 177 -9.27 -14.11 16.88
CA ASN A 177 -9.48 -12.70 17.21
C ASN A 177 -10.93 -12.45 17.64
#